data_78d5aa1120d13c08730d268fe4df6a27
#
_entry.id   78d5aa1120d13c08730d268fe4df6a27
#
_cell.length_a   1.000
_cell.length_b   1.000
_cell.length_c   1.000
_cell.angle_alpha   90.00
_cell.angle_beta   90.00
_cell.angle_gamma   90.00
#
_symmetry.space_group_name_H-M   'P 1'
#
loop_
_entity.id
_entity.type
_entity.pdbx_description
1 polymer ?
#
loop_
_entity_poly.entity_id
_entity_poly.type
_entity_poly.pdbx_seq_one_letter_code
_entity_poly.pdbx_strand_id
1 'polypeptide(L)'
;MSEMQTKEYPAAPWRLNGQLYGSIWSLSPGNIRVELPLDFKLLVNLGRASAFAGFVDYQPGSTLVYHELIGGVVVRLQDSWRCAFYVTHIWVDDAQSQQGGCEIWGVPKELATFRYNYAPPARTFTAAAQVSNGQVLARGHFRTTMGLPRPLKLPVPFPNLQMLHGQPHHSSGTFWSSLQLCRGGTVVPADSPLAALGIAGHKPVVSFAGLNFKMYLAAAKPVKSHK
;
A
#
# COMPACT_ATOMS: atom_id res chain seq x y z
N MET A 1 -12.14 32.15 20.27
CA MET A 1 -11.14 32.19 19.17
C MET A 1 -10.56 30.82 19.10
N SER A 2 -10.93 30.02 18.09
CA SER A 2 -10.41 28.69 17.89
C SER A 2 -8.98 28.83 17.38
N GLU A 3 -8.00 28.35 18.17
CA GLU A 3 -6.63 28.17 17.69
C GLU A 3 -6.70 27.26 16.46
N MET A 4 -6.38 27.83 15.29
CA MET A 4 -6.10 27.04 14.10
C MET A 4 -4.80 26.28 14.41
N GLN A 5 -4.94 25.00 14.83
CA GLN A 5 -3.82 24.09 14.86
C GLN A 5 -3.20 24.10 13.47
N THR A 6 -1.99 24.61 13.36
CA THR A 6 -1.20 24.54 12.14
C THR A 6 -0.97 23.06 11.82
N LYS A 7 -1.54 22.60 10.72
CA LYS A 7 -1.33 21.22 10.26
C LYS A 7 0.17 21.01 10.00
N GLU A 8 0.76 20.05 10.68
CA GLU A 8 2.19 19.76 10.60
C GLU A 8 2.59 18.96 9.33
N TYR A 9 1.68 18.75 8.38
CA TYR A 9 1.93 18.00 7.16
C TYR A 9 1.51 18.77 5.90
N PRO A 10 2.13 18.50 4.72
CA PRO A 10 1.81 19.15 3.46
C PRO A 10 0.36 18.90 3.04
N ALA A 11 -0.30 19.93 2.52
CA ALA A 11 -1.62 19.77 1.94
C ALA A 11 -1.59 18.89 0.67
N ALA A 12 -2.71 18.19 0.40
CA ALA A 12 -2.88 17.53 -0.89
C ALA A 12 -2.98 18.58 -2.03
N PRO A 13 -2.56 18.22 -3.25
CA PRO A 13 -2.15 16.89 -3.71
C PRO A 13 -0.70 16.56 -3.40
N TRP A 14 -0.40 15.29 -3.16
CA TRP A 14 0.99 14.86 -3.03
C TRP A 14 1.55 14.34 -4.34
N ARG A 15 2.76 14.78 -4.65
CA ARG A 15 3.58 14.25 -5.74
C ARG A 15 4.53 13.24 -5.13
N LEU A 16 4.51 12.03 -5.64
CA LEU A 16 5.25 10.90 -5.08
C LEU A 16 6.08 10.24 -6.17
N ASN A 17 7.33 9.96 -5.86
CA ASN A 17 8.23 9.22 -6.73
C ASN A 17 9.13 8.31 -5.90
N GLY A 18 9.57 7.21 -6.49
CA GLY A 18 10.42 6.25 -5.76
C GLY A 18 10.39 4.85 -6.35
N GLN A 19 10.50 3.88 -5.46
CA GLN A 19 10.54 2.45 -5.77
C GLN A 19 9.44 1.72 -4.97
N LEU A 20 8.76 0.79 -5.61
CA LEU A 20 7.79 -0.11 -4.98
C LEU A 20 8.22 -1.55 -5.20
N TYR A 21 8.21 -2.35 -4.15
CA TYR A 21 8.42 -3.80 -4.20
C TYR A 21 7.26 -4.50 -3.52
N GLY A 22 6.47 -5.23 -4.27
CA GLY A 22 5.22 -5.78 -3.77
C GLY A 22 4.99 -7.23 -4.14
N SER A 23 4.12 -7.86 -3.39
CA SER A 23 3.65 -9.23 -3.59
C SER A 23 2.13 -9.28 -3.55
N ILE A 24 1.55 -10.10 -4.41
CA ILE A 24 0.11 -10.34 -4.48
C ILE A 24 -0.16 -11.80 -4.17
N TRP A 25 -1.16 -12.04 -3.36
CA TRP A 25 -1.68 -13.37 -3.03
C TRP A 25 -3.10 -13.52 -3.56
N SER A 26 -3.42 -14.74 -3.96
CA SER A 26 -4.79 -15.17 -4.27
C SER A 26 -5.17 -16.22 -3.23
N LEU A 27 -6.14 -15.91 -2.39
CA LEU A 27 -6.46 -16.65 -1.16
C LEU A 27 -7.92 -17.09 -1.14
N SER A 28 -8.21 -18.14 -0.38
CA SER A 28 -9.58 -18.43 0.01
C SER A 28 -10.12 -17.28 0.88
N PRO A 29 -11.33 -16.76 0.65
CA PRO A 29 -11.87 -15.65 1.44
C PRO A 29 -11.85 -15.89 2.95
N GLY A 30 -12.06 -17.12 3.40
CA GLY A 30 -12.04 -17.51 4.82
C GLY A 30 -10.65 -17.41 5.49
N ASN A 31 -9.57 -17.27 4.70
CA ASN A 31 -8.23 -17.03 5.25
C ASN A 31 -8.00 -15.54 5.59
N ILE A 32 -8.79 -14.64 5.01
CA ILE A 32 -8.70 -13.20 5.23
C ILE A 32 -9.56 -12.86 6.44
N ARG A 33 -8.91 -12.36 7.50
CA ARG A 33 -9.55 -12.07 8.81
C ARG A 33 -9.59 -10.58 9.11
N VAL A 34 -9.42 -9.74 8.09
CA VAL A 34 -9.52 -8.29 8.26
C VAL A 34 -10.98 -7.88 8.44
N GLU A 35 -11.22 -6.98 9.39
CA GLU A 35 -12.53 -6.37 9.55
C GLU A 35 -12.76 -5.34 8.45
N LEU A 36 -13.86 -5.48 7.73
CA LEU A 36 -14.27 -4.53 6.71
C LEU A 36 -15.42 -3.68 7.23
N PRO A 37 -15.42 -2.37 6.92
CA PRO A 37 -16.59 -1.52 7.15
C PRO A 37 -17.84 -2.09 6.46
N LEU A 38 -19.02 -1.81 7.01
CA LEU A 38 -20.30 -2.34 6.51
C LEU A 38 -20.56 -1.98 5.03
N ASP A 39 -20.04 -0.85 4.58
CA ASP A 39 -20.18 -0.39 3.19
C ASP A 39 -19.31 -1.19 2.19
N PHE A 40 -18.34 -1.97 2.68
CA PHE A 40 -17.38 -2.68 1.83
C PHE A 40 -17.58 -4.19 1.90
N LYS A 41 -17.45 -4.83 0.75
CA LYS A 41 -17.39 -6.30 0.63
C LYS A 41 -16.08 -6.71 -0.02
N LEU A 42 -15.48 -7.77 0.49
CA LEU A 42 -14.33 -8.39 -0.15
C LEU A 42 -14.68 -8.76 -1.60
N LEU A 43 -13.84 -8.38 -2.55
CA LEU A 43 -14.01 -8.79 -3.93
C LEU A 43 -13.56 -10.25 -4.07
N VAL A 44 -14.52 -11.13 -4.31
CA VAL A 44 -14.29 -12.55 -4.56
C VAL A 44 -14.55 -12.85 -6.04
N ASN A 45 -13.55 -13.38 -6.70
CA ASN A 45 -13.65 -13.84 -8.09
C ASN A 45 -13.23 -15.31 -8.17
N LEU A 46 -14.07 -16.16 -8.78
CA LEU A 46 -13.84 -17.61 -8.87
C LEU A 46 -13.46 -18.26 -7.51
N GLY A 47 -14.14 -17.85 -6.44
CA GLY A 47 -13.89 -18.35 -5.07
C GLY A 47 -12.59 -17.86 -4.44
N ARG A 48 -11.90 -16.88 -5.03
CA ARG A 48 -10.62 -16.34 -4.55
C ARG A 48 -10.71 -14.85 -4.31
N ALA A 49 -10.01 -14.38 -3.29
CA ALA A 49 -9.82 -12.98 -2.99
C ALA A 49 -8.34 -12.60 -3.09
N SER A 50 -8.06 -11.34 -3.42
CA SER A 50 -6.71 -10.85 -3.57
C SER A 50 -6.27 -10.03 -2.36
N ALA A 51 -5.09 -10.34 -1.84
CA ALA A 51 -4.38 -9.54 -0.86
C ALA A 51 -3.05 -9.06 -1.46
N PHE A 52 -2.60 -7.90 -0.98
CA PHE A 52 -1.34 -7.28 -1.37
C PHE A 52 -0.57 -6.85 -0.13
N ALA A 53 0.76 -7.00 -0.16
CA ALA A 53 1.67 -6.34 0.76
C ALA A 53 2.95 -5.94 0.04
N GLY A 54 3.51 -4.77 0.39
CA GLY A 54 4.69 -4.26 -0.28
C GLY A 54 5.39 -3.15 0.48
N PHE A 55 6.65 -2.93 0.11
CA PHE A 55 7.53 -1.88 0.60
C PHE A 55 7.65 -0.77 -0.43
N VAL A 56 7.54 0.46 0.02
CA VAL A 56 7.71 1.65 -0.82
C VAL A 56 8.84 2.50 -0.25
N ASP A 57 9.68 2.99 -1.14
CA ASP A 57 10.75 3.94 -0.86
C ASP A 57 10.42 5.24 -1.61
N TYR A 58 9.88 6.22 -0.89
CA TYR A 58 9.61 7.55 -1.44
C TYR A 58 10.89 8.37 -1.40
N GLN A 59 11.36 8.76 -2.57
CA GLN A 59 12.68 9.35 -2.79
C GLN A 59 12.64 10.86 -2.96
N PRO A 60 13.81 11.56 -2.91
CA PRO A 60 13.90 12.99 -3.14
C PRO A 60 13.17 13.45 -4.40
N GLY A 61 12.42 14.55 -4.28
CA GLY A 61 11.47 15.05 -5.28
C GLY A 61 10.02 14.61 -5.04
N SER A 62 9.77 13.76 -4.05
CA SER A 62 8.44 13.53 -3.48
C SER A 62 8.06 14.68 -2.54
N THR A 63 6.75 14.84 -2.29
CA THR A 63 6.23 15.81 -1.30
C THR A 63 6.83 15.55 0.09
N LEU A 64 6.98 14.27 0.48
CA LEU A 64 7.70 13.79 1.65
C LEU A 64 8.61 12.63 1.23
N VAL A 65 9.75 12.48 1.91
CA VAL A 65 10.72 11.40 1.67
C VAL A 65 10.68 10.47 2.87
N TYR A 66 10.22 9.23 2.67
CA TYR A 66 10.02 8.26 3.73
C TYR A 66 9.89 6.83 3.19
N HIS A 67 9.96 5.86 4.08
CA HIS A 67 9.71 4.46 3.79
C HIS A 67 8.31 4.05 4.25
N GLU A 68 7.74 3.08 3.54
CA GLU A 68 6.39 2.61 3.82
C GLU A 68 6.30 1.09 3.65
N LEU A 69 5.57 0.43 4.56
CA LEU A 69 5.05 -0.92 4.40
C LEU A 69 3.54 -0.82 4.34
N ILE A 70 2.96 -1.27 3.25
CA ILE A 70 1.52 -1.20 3.01
C ILE A 70 0.94 -2.59 2.77
N GLY A 71 -0.23 -2.87 3.33
CA GLY A 71 -0.98 -4.09 3.11
C GLY A 71 -2.48 -3.85 3.03
N GLY A 72 -3.17 -4.68 2.26
CA GLY A 72 -4.61 -4.56 2.11
C GLY A 72 -5.21 -5.58 1.16
N VAL A 73 -6.48 -5.42 0.89
CA VAL A 73 -7.31 -6.32 0.08
C VAL A 73 -8.06 -5.55 -1.00
N VAL A 74 -8.53 -6.26 -2.01
CA VAL A 74 -9.42 -5.68 -3.01
C VAL A 74 -10.86 -5.82 -2.52
N VAL A 75 -11.56 -4.69 -2.47
CA VAL A 75 -12.95 -4.61 -2.04
C VAL A 75 -13.82 -4.00 -3.14
N ARG A 76 -15.13 -4.13 -2.98
CA ARG A 76 -16.14 -3.35 -3.71
C ARG A 76 -17.09 -2.68 -2.71
N LEU A 77 -17.70 -1.59 -3.11
CA LEU A 77 -18.83 -1.03 -2.38
C LEU A 77 -20.01 -2.00 -2.43
N GLN A 78 -20.82 -2.03 -1.36
CA GLN A 78 -21.92 -2.98 -1.21
C GLN A 78 -22.88 -2.96 -2.40
N ASP A 79 -23.25 -1.77 -2.86
CA ASP A 79 -24.25 -1.56 -3.92
C ASP A 79 -23.62 -1.07 -5.24
N SER A 80 -22.36 -1.41 -5.49
CA SER A 80 -21.62 -0.98 -6.68
C SER A 80 -20.68 -2.07 -7.19
N TRP A 81 -20.50 -2.09 -8.50
CA TRP A 81 -19.46 -2.90 -9.15
C TRP A 81 -18.06 -2.28 -9.09
N ARG A 82 -17.95 -1.07 -8.53
CA ARG A 82 -16.66 -0.41 -8.40
C ARG A 82 -15.80 -1.14 -7.38
N CYS A 83 -14.68 -1.64 -7.86
CA CYS A 83 -13.68 -2.28 -7.02
C CYS A 83 -12.49 -1.35 -6.82
N ALA A 84 -11.87 -1.44 -5.66
CA ALA A 84 -10.70 -0.67 -5.31
C ALA A 84 -9.85 -1.40 -4.26
N PHE A 85 -8.64 -0.93 -4.06
CA PHE A 85 -7.79 -1.37 -2.98
C PHE A 85 -8.26 -0.72 -1.67
N TYR A 86 -8.38 -1.53 -0.62
CA TYR A 86 -8.64 -1.09 0.75
C TYR A 86 -7.41 -1.36 1.58
N VAL A 87 -6.76 -0.29 2.04
CA VAL A 87 -5.58 -0.37 2.90
C VAL A 87 -6.04 -0.71 4.30
N THR A 88 -5.64 -1.88 4.79
CA THR A 88 -5.98 -2.35 6.13
C THR A 88 -4.87 -2.08 7.14
N HIS A 89 -3.62 -2.10 6.66
CA HIS A 89 -2.42 -1.91 7.47
C HIS A 89 -1.41 -1.09 6.68
N ILE A 90 -0.82 -0.09 7.32
CA ILE A 90 0.21 0.73 6.70
C ILE A 90 1.10 1.34 7.78
N TRP A 91 2.40 1.24 7.58
CA TRP A 91 3.41 1.80 8.47
C TRP A 91 4.38 2.68 7.70
N VAL A 92 4.86 3.72 8.35
CA VAL A 92 5.79 4.70 7.80
C VAL A 92 6.84 5.10 8.84
N ASP A 93 7.96 5.67 8.41
CA ASP A 93 8.98 6.21 9.31
C ASP A 93 8.98 7.75 9.39
N ASP A 94 7.90 8.39 8.91
CA ASP A 94 7.74 9.84 8.90
C ASP A 94 6.41 10.25 9.55
N ALA A 95 6.46 11.09 10.57
CA ALA A 95 5.29 11.51 11.33
C ALA A 95 4.34 12.41 10.51
N GLN A 96 4.85 13.24 9.61
CA GLN A 96 4.03 14.09 8.73
C GLN A 96 3.27 13.22 7.74
N SER A 97 3.92 12.17 7.21
CA SER A 97 3.27 11.18 6.36
C SER A 97 2.18 10.40 7.10
N GLN A 98 2.44 10.03 8.37
CA GLN A 98 1.44 9.37 9.20
C GLN A 98 0.21 10.25 9.36
N GLN A 99 0.38 11.45 9.88
CA GLN A 99 -0.73 12.36 10.17
C GLN A 99 -1.51 12.73 8.90
N GLY A 100 -0.80 13.16 7.84
CA GLY A 100 -1.43 13.52 6.57
C GLY A 100 -2.16 12.34 5.92
N GLY A 101 -1.60 11.13 6.02
CA GLY A 101 -2.24 9.91 5.52
C GLY A 101 -3.57 9.62 6.19
N CYS A 102 -3.62 9.72 7.52
CA CYS A 102 -4.84 9.52 8.30
C CYS A 102 -5.89 10.60 8.00
N GLU A 103 -5.50 11.88 7.99
CA GLU A 103 -6.43 12.99 7.90
C GLU A 103 -6.92 13.30 6.48
N ILE A 104 -6.08 13.08 5.45
CA ILE A 104 -6.44 13.40 4.06
C ILE A 104 -7.11 12.22 3.36
N TRP A 105 -6.65 10.99 3.63
CA TRP A 105 -7.07 9.79 2.89
C TRP A 105 -7.75 8.72 3.75
N GLY A 106 -7.77 8.88 5.09
CA GLY A 106 -8.36 7.89 5.99
C GLY A 106 -7.59 6.56 6.05
N VAL A 107 -6.33 6.52 5.60
CA VAL A 107 -5.51 5.31 5.70
C VAL A 107 -4.95 5.15 7.11
N PRO A 108 -4.98 3.95 7.72
CA PRO A 108 -4.61 3.74 9.12
C PRO A 108 -3.09 3.69 9.31
N LYS A 109 -2.40 4.80 9.06
CA LYS A 109 -0.95 4.88 9.17
C LYS A 109 -0.47 4.86 10.61
N GLU A 110 0.52 4.00 10.87
CA GLU A 110 1.25 3.90 12.13
C GLU A 110 2.75 4.12 11.90
N LEU A 111 3.50 4.40 12.96
CA LEU A 111 4.94 4.56 12.89
C LEU A 111 5.65 3.21 13.03
N ALA A 112 6.71 3.03 12.22
CA ALA A 112 7.61 1.89 12.30
C ALA A 112 9.04 2.30 11.91
N THR A 113 9.99 1.41 12.17
CA THR A 113 11.37 1.55 11.71
C THR A 113 11.63 0.63 10.52
N PHE A 114 12.42 1.12 9.58
CA PHE A 114 12.72 0.43 8.33
C PHE A 114 14.23 0.23 8.16
N ARG A 115 14.57 -0.89 7.51
CA ARG A 115 15.92 -1.15 7.02
C ARG A 115 15.80 -1.58 5.58
N TYR A 116 16.29 -0.75 4.65
CA TYR A 116 16.32 -1.04 3.23
C TYR A 116 17.75 -1.22 2.76
N ASN A 117 17.98 -2.22 1.93
CA ASN A 117 19.26 -2.44 1.29
C ASN A 117 19.06 -2.74 -0.20
N TYR A 118 19.62 -1.88 -1.03
CA TYR A 118 19.72 -2.05 -2.45
C TYR A 118 21.11 -2.61 -2.76
N ALA A 119 21.20 -3.68 -3.53
CA ALA A 119 22.44 -4.30 -3.93
C ALA A 119 22.65 -4.21 -5.46
N PRO A 120 23.00 -3.04 -6.02
CA PRO A 120 23.45 -2.94 -7.40
C PRO A 120 24.84 -3.57 -7.54
N PRO A 121 25.17 -4.24 -8.66
CA PRO A 121 24.35 -4.43 -9.85
C PRO A 121 23.35 -5.61 -9.77
N ALA A 122 23.30 -6.33 -8.63
CA ALA A 122 22.58 -7.61 -8.49
C ALA A 122 21.05 -7.50 -8.64
N ARG A 123 20.50 -6.31 -8.83
CA ARG A 123 19.06 -6.06 -8.97
C ARG A 123 18.25 -6.63 -7.80
N THR A 124 18.88 -6.68 -6.62
CA THR A 124 18.28 -7.22 -5.40
C THR A 124 17.89 -6.08 -4.47
N PHE A 125 16.73 -6.21 -3.88
CA PHE A 125 16.23 -5.33 -2.81
C PHE A 125 15.86 -6.19 -1.62
N THR A 126 16.36 -5.82 -0.44
CA THR A 126 15.94 -6.41 0.83
C THR A 126 15.39 -5.34 1.74
N ALA A 127 14.36 -5.70 2.49
CA ALA A 127 13.68 -4.81 3.40
C ALA A 127 13.30 -5.52 4.71
N ALA A 128 13.24 -4.76 5.77
CA ALA A 128 12.60 -5.17 7.02
C ALA A 128 11.88 -3.97 7.64
N ALA A 129 10.70 -4.21 8.17
CA ALA A 129 9.94 -3.24 8.96
C ALA A 129 9.63 -3.84 10.32
N GLN A 130 9.75 -3.02 11.38
CA GLN A 130 9.46 -3.42 12.75
C GLN A 130 8.88 -2.26 13.56
N VAL A 131 8.00 -2.55 14.51
CA VAL A 131 7.50 -1.55 15.46
C VAL A 131 8.47 -1.34 16.62
N SER A 132 8.24 -0.31 17.43
CA SER A 132 9.12 0.13 18.50
C SER A 132 9.45 -0.94 19.55
N ASN A 133 8.56 -1.89 19.79
CA ASN A 133 8.78 -3.02 20.70
C ASN A 133 9.66 -4.15 20.10
N GLY A 134 10.16 -3.97 18.85
CA GLY A 134 11.00 -4.94 18.16
C GLY A 134 10.24 -6.02 17.37
N GLN A 135 8.90 -6.05 17.43
CA GLN A 135 8.11 -7.00 16.62
C GLN A 135 8.31 -6.72 15.13
N VAL A 136 8.67 -7.76 14.39
CA VAL A 136 8.85 -7.68 12.94
C VAL A 136 7.49 -7.71 12.26
N LEU A 137 7.21 -6.68 11.47
CA LEU A 137 5.99 -6.57 10.67
C LEU A 137 6.08 -7.39 9.38
N ALA A 138 7.16 -7.22 8.64
CA ALA A 138 7.44 -7.98 7.42
C ALA A 138 8.93 -7.91 7.06
N ARG A 139 9.37 -8.87 6.24
CA ARG A 139 10.66 -8.85 5.53
C ARG A 139 10.41 -8.94 4.03
N GLY A 140 11.22 -8.25 3.25
CA GLY A 140 11.21 -8.29 1.79
C GLY A 140 12.54 -8.84 1.27
N HIS A 141 12.45 -9.75 0.29
CA HIS A 141 13.60 -10.15 -0.51
C HIS A 141 13.16 -10.28 -1.95
N PHE A 142 13.57 -9.33 -2.78
CA PHE A 142 13.16 -9.24 -4.17
C PHE A 142 14.38 -9.20 -5.09
N ARG A 143 14.39 -10.05 -6.11
CA ARG A 143 15.35 -10.02 -7.18
C ARG A 143 14.63 -9.82 -8.49
N THR A 144 14.83 -8.66 -9.14
CA THR A 144 14.24 -8.39 -10.44
C THR A 144 14.77 -9.35 -11.50
N THR A 145 13.87 -9.92 -12.30
CA THR A 145 14.21 -10.90 -13.34
C THR A 145 13.95 -10.34 -14.72
N MET A 146 12.70 -10.19 -15.09
CA MET A 146 12.25 -9.75 -16.39
C MET A 146 11.22 -8.64 -16.24
N GLY A 147 11.16 -7.73 -17.18
CA GLY A 147 10.17 -6.67 -17.19
C GLY A 147 10.39 -5.66 -18.29
N LEU A 148 9.67 -4.56 -18.20
CA LEU A 148 9.76 -3.48 -19.16
C LEU A 148 11.15 -2.82 -19.12
N PRO A 149 11.69 -2.40 -20.28
CA PRO A 149 12.87 -1.54 -20.30
C PRO A 149 12.67 -0.33 -19.37
N ARG A 150 13.70 0.04 -18.61
CA ARG A 150 13.61 1.09 -17.58
C ARG A 150 13.05 2.44 -18.06
N PRO A 151 13.30 2.93 -19.30
CA PRO A 151 12.69 4.17 -19.78
C PRO A 151 11.19 4.03 -20.08
N LEU A 152 10.69 2.81 -20.31
CA LEU A 152 9.27 2.58 -20.61
C LEU A 152 8.49 2.50 -19.30
N LYS A 153 7.55 3.42 -19.11
CA LYS A 153 6.65 3.46 -17.96
C LYS A 153 5.21 3.24 -18.43
N LEU A 154 4.52 2.33 -17.76
CA LEU A 154 3.10 2.12 -17.96
C LEU A 154 2.29 2.83 -16.87
N PRO A 155 1.13 3.39 -17.23
CA PRO A 155 0.17 3.87 -16.27
C PRO A 155 -0.54 2.67 -15.62
N VAL A 156 -0.45 2.57 -14.31
CA VAL A 156 -1.21 1.61 -13.52
C VAL A 156 -2.21 2.40 -12.69
N PRO A 157 -3.51 2.27 -12.93
CA PRO A 157 -4.51 2.92 -12.09
C PRO A 157 -4.48 2.31 -10.69
N PHE A 158 -4.56 3.15 -9.68
CA PHE A 158 -4.59 2.76 -8.28
C PHE A 158 -5.84 3.36 -7.63
N PRO A 159 -7.02 2.78 -7.85
CA PRO A 159 -8.23 3.18 -7.15
C PRO A 159 -8.14 2.70 -5.70
N ASN A 160 -8.42 3.59 -4.76
CA ASN A 160 -8.42 3.31 -3.33
C ASN A 160 -9.76 3.73 -2.72
N LEU A 161 -10.30 2.89 -1.85
CA LEU A 161 -11.47 3.15 -1.02
C LEU A 161 -11.05 3.10 0.44
N GLN A 162 -11.43 4.11 1.22
CA GLN A 162 -11.17 4.19 2.66
C GLN A 162 -12.38 4.78 3.38
N MET A 163 -12.44 4.57 4.68
CA MET A 163 -13.35 5.30 5.56
C MET A 163 -12.66 6.57 6.05
N LEU A 164 -13.31 7.71 5.85
CA LEU A 164 -12.84 8.99 6.38
C LEU A 164 -14.06 9.72 6.97
N HIS A 165 -13.94 10.16 8.23
CA HIS A 165 -15.05 10.79 8.99
C HIS A 165 -16.34 9.96 8.99
N GLY A 166 -16.21 8.62 9.11
CA GLY A 166 -17.37 7.71 9.16
C GLY A 166 -18.08 7.47 7.83
N GLN A 167 -17.53 7.93 6.71
CA GLN A 167 -18.10 7.77 5.37
C GLN A 167 -17.09 7.17 4.38
N PRO A 168 -17.56 6.38 3.38
CA PRO A 168 -16.72 5.92 2.31
C PRO A 168 -16.16 7.08 1.47
N HIS A 169 -14.86 7.11 1.30
CA HIS A 169 -14.15 8.04 0.42
C HIS A 169 -13.35 7.26 -0.61
N HIS A 170 -13.26 7.81 -1.80
CA HIS A 170 -12.39 7.29 -2.84
C HIS A 170 -11.23 8.25 -3.10
N SER A 171 -10.07 7.72 -3.30
CA SER A 171 -8.94 8.39 -3.92
C SER A 171 -8.48 7.60 -5.13
N SER A 172 -7.98 8.28 -6.11
CA SER A 172 -7.42 7.65 -7.29
C SER A 172 -6.12 8.35 -7.66
N GLY A 173 -5.17 7.57 -8.06
CA GLY A 173 -3.92 8.02 -8.60
C GLY A 173 -3.56 7.18 -9.82
N THR A 174 -2.73 7.71 -10.70
CA THR A 174 -2.08 6.93 -11.72
C THR A 174 -0.62 6.77 -11.33
N PHE A 175 -0.23 5.54 -11.19
CA PHE A 175 1.12 5.13 -10.86
C PHE A 175 1.87 4.82 -12.16
N TRP A 176 2.75 5.71 -12.58
CA TRP A 176 3.57 5.54 -13.78
C TRP A 176 4.87 4.86 -13.41
N SER A 177 5.11 3.65 -13.86
CA SER A 177 6.28 2.87 -13.45
C SER A 177 6.81 1.93 -14.51
N SER A 178 8.12 1.64 -14.43
CA SER A 178 8.73 0.52 -15.12
C SER A 178 8.51 -0.74 -14.30
N LEU A 179 7.59 -1.59 -14.73
CA LEU A 179 7.23 -2.83 -14.04
C LEU A 179 8.23 -3.93 -14.32
N GLN A 180 8.68 -4.61 -13.26
CA GLN A 180 9.60 -5.74 -13.31
C GLN A 180 9.01 -6.90 -12.51
N LEU A 181 9.07 -8.12 -13.03
CA LEU A 181 8.79 -9.32 -12.25
C LEU A 181 9.95 -9.61 -11.33
N CYS A 182 9.64 -10.15 -10.15
CA CYS A 182 10.64 -10.49 -9.14
C CYS A 182 10.56 -11.97 -8.75
N ARG A 183 11.74 -12.56 -8.46
CA ARG A 183 11.83 -13.76 -7.63
C ARG A 183 11.90 -13.33 -6.17
N GLY A 184 11.41 -14.19 -5.25
CA GLY A 184 11.24 -13.85 -3.85
C GLY A 184 9.95 -13.06 -3.61
N GLY A 185 9.92 -12.21 -2.59
CA GLY A 185 8.73 -11.42 -2.26
C GLY A 185 8.71 -10.98 -0.81
N THR A 186 7.54 -10.53 -0.36
CA THR A 186 7.27 -10.19 1.04
C THR A 186 7.00 -11.45 1.85
N VAL A 187 7.63 -11.54 3.00
CA VAL A 187 7.44 -12.59 4.01
C VAL A 187 6.88 -11.95 5.27
N VAL A 188 5.75 -12.46 5.73
CA VAL A 188 5.04 -11.94 6.91
C VAL A 188 5.08 -12.98 8.02
N PRO A 189 5.60 -12.64 9.21
CA PRO A 189 5.53 -13.49 10.39
C PRO A 189 4.08 -13.77 10.82
N ALA A 190 3.85 -14.92 11.45
CA ALA A 190 2.50 -15.31 11.89
C ALA A 190 1.94 -14.42 13.00
N ASP A 191 2.82 -13.80 13.79
CA ASP A 191 2.50 -12.86 14.87
C ASP A 191 2.41 -11.40 14.40
N SER A 192 2.66 -11.13 13.13
CA SER A 192 2.50 -9.78 12.54
C SER A 192 1.03 -9.42 12.38
N PRO A 193 0.62 -8.15 12.60
CA PRO A 193 -0.72 -7.68 12.26
C PRO A 193 -1.11 -7.96 10.80
N LEU A 194 -0.16 -7.91 9.87
CA LEU A 194 -0.38 -8.26 8.46
C LEU A 194 -0.83 -9.71 8.25
N ALA A 195 -0.65 -10.61 9.23
CA ALA A 195 -1.14 -11.99 9.15
C ALA A 195 -2.67 -12.06 9.03
N ALA A 196 -3.40 -11.02 9.48
CA ALA A 196 -4.84 -10.90 9.30
C ALA A 196 -5.26 -10.88 7.81
N LEU A 197 -4.36 -10.49 6.90
CA LEU A 197 -4.56 -10.60 5.45
C LEU A 197 -4.58 -12.04 4.94
N GLY A 198 -4.29 -13.05 5.78
CA GLY A 198 -4.20 -14.45 5.40
C GLY A 198 -2.94 -14.81 4.61
N ILE A 199 -1.95 -13.94 4.58
CA ILE A 199 -0.73 -14.09 3.74
C ILE A 199 0.44 -14.77 4.46
N ALA A 200 0.41 -14.81 5.79
CA ALA A 200 1.45 -15.48 6.59
C ALA A 200 1.54 -16.98 6.25
N GLY A 201 2.74 -17.47 5.97
CA GLY A 201 2.97 -18.86 5.56
C GLY A 201 2.57 -19.20 4.12
N HIS A 202 1.94 -18.28 3.39
CA HIS A 202 1.54 -18.48 1.99
C HIS A 202 2.51 -17.84 1.02
N LYS A 203 2.81 -18.54 -0.08
CA LYS A 203 3.61 -17.97 -1.17
C LYS A 203 2.77 -17.01 -2.01
N PRO A 204 3.30 -15.84 -2.41
CA PRO A 204 2.61 -14.96 -3.35
C PRO A 204 2.47 -15.61 -4.73
N VAL A 205 1.39 -15.28 -5.45
CA VAL A 205 1.21 -15.70 -6.85
C VAL A 205 2.08 -14.89 -7.80
N VAL A 206 2.39 -13.64 -7.44
CA VAL A 206 3.31 -12.78 -8.17
C VAL A 206 4.00 -11.82 -7.21
N SER A 207 5.30 -11.59 -7.45
CA SER A 207 6.06 -10.50 -6.84
C SER A 207 6.64 -9.62 -7.93
N PHE A 208 6.64 -8.33 -7.71
CA PHE A 208 7.03 -7.34 -8.70
C PHE A 208 7.71 -6.13 -8.07
N ALA A 209 8.42 -5.38 -8.92
CA ALA A 209 8.93 -4.07 -8.60
C ALA A 209 8.35 -3.04 -9.55
N GLY A 210 7.94 -1.90 -9.01
CA GLY A 210 7.59 -0.70 -9.74
C GLY A 210 8.73 0.30 -9.61
N LEU A 211 9.63 0.33 -10.60
CA LEU A 211 10.85 1.12 -10.53
C LEU A 211 10.63 2.54 -11.04
N ASN A 212 11.27 3.51 -10.36
CA ASN A 212 11.24 4.92 -10.72
C ASN A 212 9.82 5.42 -10.96
N PHE A 213 8.92 5.02 -10.07
CA PHE A 213 7.53 5.41 -10.22
C PHE A 213 7.34 6.92 -10.03
N LYS A 214 6.27 7.41 -10.64
CA LYS A 214 5.71 8.73 -10.36
C LYS A 214 4.22 8.59 -10.15
N MET A 215 3.70 9.22 -9.11
CA MET A 215 2.29 9.23 -8.79
C MET A 215 1.86 10.62 -8.35
N TYR A 216 0.65 10.99 -8.71
CA TYR A 216 -0.02 12.19 -8.23
C TYR A 216 -1.24 11.74 -7.44
N LEU A 217 -1.27 12.06 -6.15
CA LEU A 217 -2.31 11.63 -5.23
C LEU A 217 -3.14 12.84 -4.78
N ALA A 218 -4.32 13.00 -5.36
CA ALA A 218 -5.27 14.02 -4.95
C ALA A 218 -5.92 13.65 -3.60
N ALA A 219 -6.49 14.64 -2.90
CA ALA A 219 -7.27 14.39 -1.69
C ALA A 219 -8.40 13.40 -1.94
N ALA A 220 -8.73 12.60 -0.93
CA ALA A 220 -9.88 11.71 -0.99
C ALA A 220 -11.19 12.49 -1.12
N LYS A 221 -12.16 11.92 -1.84
CA LYS A 221 -13.48 12.51 -2.08
C LYS A 221 -14.57 11.57 -1.58
N PRO A 222 -15.65 12.08 -0.99
CA PRO A 222 -16.78 11.24 -0.62
C PRO A 222 -17.30 10.44 -1.81
N VAL A 223 -17.66 9.19 -1.56
CA VAL A 223 -18.37 8.39 -2.56
C VAL A 223 -19.81 8.89 -2.61
N LYS A 224 -20.25 9.36 -3.78
CA LYS A 224 -21.64 9.75 -3.97
C LYS A 224 -22.51 8.50 -3.88
N SER A 225 -23.44 8.45 -2.92
CA SER A 225 -24.51 7.46 -2.92
C SER A 225 -25.40 7.71 -4.14
N HIS A 226 -25.48 6.75 -5.04
CA HIS A 226 -26.55 6.75 -6.03
C HIS A 226 -27.84 6.34 -5.28
N LYS A 227 -28.69 7.34 -4.96
CA LYS A 227 -30.08 7.10 -4.61
C LYS A 227 -30.84 6.61 -5.83
#